data_13af869c3622de894e53bb19c1a94bd4
#
_entry.id   13af869c3622de894e53bb19c1a94bd4
#
_cell.length_a   1.000
_cell.length_b   1.000
_cell.length_c   1.000
_cell.angle_alpha   90.00
_cell.angle_beta   90.00
_cell.angle_gamma   90.00
#
_symmetry.space_group_name_H-M   'P 1'
#
loop_
_entity.id
_entity.type
_entity.pdbx_description
1 polymer ?
#
loop_
_entity_poly.entity_id
_entity_poly.type
_entity_poly.pdbx_seq_one_letter_code
_entity_poly.pdbx_strand_id
1 'polypeptide(L)'
;MKFIAAHGGGFLGSYAPRMDHSCFVSPSNCDPSIGLKKKPTEYLKQLYFDTLVFTPEALRHLANQVGTSQLMIGTDQPIPWNLDPIGHIMDTQLTNKERVALLGGNAKRALGIKTI
;
A
#
# COMPACT_ATOMS: atom_id res chain seq x y z
N MET A 1 -10.36 8.74 -10.09
CA MET A 1 -8.90 8.96 -10.03
C MET A 1 -8.26 7.82 -9.24
N LYS A 2 -7.06 7.37 -9.61
CA LYS A 2 -6.29 6.34 -8.89
C LYS A 2 -5.02 6.97 -8.34
N PHE A 3 -4.67 6.64 -7.11
CA PHE A 3 -3.45 7.13 -6.45
C PHE A 3 -2.54 5.95 -6.15
N ILE A 4 -1.25 6.12 -6.41
CA ILE A 4 -0.19 5.19 -6.01
C ILE A 4 0.67 5.93 -5.01
N ALA A 5 0.69 5.47 -3.76
CA ALA A 5 1.52 6.02 -2.70
C ALA A 5 2.91 5.39 -2.78
N ALA A 6 3.92 6.20 -3.06
CA ALA A 6 5.30 5.77 -3.13
C ALA A 6 5.85 5.33 -1.75
N HIS A 7 6.90 4.50 -1.76
CA HIS A 7 7.61 4.04 -0.57
C HIS A 7 6.68 3.37 0.46
N GLY A 8 5.80 2.50 -0.04
CA GLY A 8 4.81 1.83 0.80
C GLY A 8 3.83 2.78 1.49
N GLY A 9 3.72 4.03 1.01
CA GLY A 9 2.89 5.06 1.61
C GLY A 9 3.45 5.65 2.90
N GLY A 10 4.74 5.46 3.20
CA GLY A 10 5.38 5.97 4.41
C GLY A 10 4.69 5.46 5.68
N PHE A 11 4.25 6.36 6.54
CA PHE A 11 3.60 6.01 7.82
C PHE A 11 2.13 5.59 7.69
N LEU A 12 1.50 5.78 6.55
CA LEU A 12 0.06 5.59 6.39
C LEU A 12 -0.39 4.19 6.83
N GLY A 13 0.27 3.14 6.37
CA GLY A 13 -0.08 1.77 6.71
C GLY A 13 -0.01 1.47 8.20
N SER A 14 1.03 1.96 8.89
CA SER A 14 1.25 1.70 10.31
C SER A 14 0.40 2.59 11.23
N TYR A 15 0.10 3.83 10.80
CA TYR A 15 -0.63 4.80 11.63
C TYR A 15 -2.14 4.84 11.38
N ALA A 16 -2.62 4.22 10.31
CA ALA A 16 -4.05 4.25 9.97
C ALA A 16 -4.97 3.77 11.11
N PRO A 17 -4.65 2.71 11.86
CA PRO A 17 -5.48 2.31 13.00
C PRO A 17 -5.58 3.39 14.08
N ARG A 18 -4.51 4.17 14.29
CA ARG A 18 -4.56 5.31 15.22
C ARG A 18 -5.45 6.44 14.68
N MET A 19 -5.42 6.68 13.37
CA MET A 19 -6.29 7.70 12.75
C MET A 19 -7.78 7.34 12.87
N ASP A 20 -8.13 6.06 12.86
CA ASP A 20 -9.49 5.61 13.08
C ASP A 20 -10.08 6.07 14.42
N HIS A 21 -9.22 6.27 15.42
CA HIS A 21 -9.61 6.69 16.76
C HIS A 21 -9.48 8.19 16.98
N SER A 22 -8.72 8.90 16.15
CA SER A 22 -8.39 10.31 16.35
C SER A 22 -9.63 11.20 16.41
N CYS A 23 -10.54 11.07 15.45
CA CYS A 23 -11.77 11.85 15.42
C CYS A 23 -12.77 11.45 16.50
N PHE A 24 -12.74 10.20 16.94
CA PHE A 24 -13.60 9.69 18.00
C PHE A 24 -13.20 10.24 19.38
N VAL A 25 -11.89 10.27 19.66
CA VAL A 25 -11.35 10.73 20.94
C VAL A 25 -11.30 12.28 21.02
N SER A 26 -11.02 12.92 19.89
CA SER A 26 -10.92 14.39 19.81
C SER A 26 -11.57 14.87 18.52
N PRO A 27 -12.89 15.09 18.53
CA PRO A 27 -13.62 15.57 17.34
C PRO A 27 -13.06 16.87 16.75
N SER A 28 -12.46 17.72 17.57
CA SER A 28 -11.79 18.97 17.14
C SER A 28 -10.56 18.73 16.24
N ASN A 29 -10.00 17.52 16.23
CA ASN A 29 -8.89 17.17 15.33
C ASN A 29 -9.36 16.87 13.90
N CYS A 30 -10.67 16.87 13.68
CA CYS A 30 -11.25 16.54 12.39
C CYS A 30 -12.04 17.73 11.88
N ASP A 31 -11.87 18.05 10.61
CA ASP A 31 -12.65 19.09 9.95
C ASP A 31 -14.10 18.59 9.78
N PRO A 32 -15.09 19.23 10.45
CA PRO A 32 -16.48 18.80 10.35
C PRO A 32 -17.08 19.00 8.95
N SER A 33 -16.45 19.83 8.10
CA SER A 33 -16.84 19.99 6.70
C SER A 33 -16.47 18.79 5.83
N ILE A 34 -15.51 17.96 6.28
CA ILE A 34 -15.10 16.75 5.63
C ILE A 34 -15.88 15.57 6.22
N GLY A 35 -17.05 15.30 5.69
CA GLY A 35 -17.88 14.19 6.11
C GLY A 35 -17.31 12.83 5.69
N LEU A 36 -16.36 12.30 6.45
CA LEU A 36 -15.86 10.94 6.23
C LEU A 36 -16.99 9.93 6.44
N LYS A 37 -17.27 9.13 5.43
CA LYS A 37 -18.30 8.07 5.46
C LYS A 37 -17.77 6.72 5.92
N LYS A 38 -16.45 6.58 6.01
CA LYS A 38 -15.72 5.36 6.36
C LYS A 38 -14.57 5.70 7.29
N LYS A 39 -14.00 4.69 7.94
CA LYS A 39 -12.78 4.87 8.72
C LYS A 39 -11.58 5.15 7.81
N PRO A 40 -10.56 5.91 8.26
CA PRO A 40 -9.31 6.09 7.55
C PRO A 40 -8.68 4.80 7.02
N THR A 41 -8.67 3.72 7.82
CA THR A 41 -8.18 2.41 7.37
C THR A 41 -8.92 1.84 6.17
N GLU A 42 -10.21 2.13 6.04
CA GLU A 42 -10.99 1.68 4.89
C GLU A 42 -10.69 2.50 3.63
N TYR A 43 -10.35 3.80 3.79
CA TYR A 43 -9.92 4.63 2.66
C TYR A 43 -8.55 4.21 2.15
N LEU A 44 -7.62 3.78 3.01
CA LEU A 44 -6.31 3.29 2.58
C LEU A 44 -6.43 2.11 1.62
N LYS A 45 -7.42 1.23 1.82
CA LYS A 45 -7.68 0.10 0.92
C LYS A 45 -8.15 0.51 -0.49
N GLN A 46 -8.36 1.80 -0.74
CA GLN A 46 -8.69 2.34 -2.06
C GLN A 46 -7.48 2.92 -2.79
N LEU A 47 -6.36 3.08 -2.09
CA LEU A 47 -5.08 3.52 -2.66
C LEU A 47 -4.28 2.31 -3.13
N TYR A 48 -3.35 2.55 -4.04
CA TYR A 48 -2.29 1.61 -4.38
C TYR A 48 -1.00 2.02 -3.67
N PHE A 49 -0.11 1.06 -3.44
CA PHE A 49 1.16 1.28 -2.78
C PHE A 49 2.25 0.50 -3.51
N ASP A 50 3.45 1.05 -3.57
CA ASP A 50 4.58 0.26 -4.01
C ASP A 50 5.13 -0.64 -2.89
N THR A 51 6.01 -1.58 -3.28
CA THR A 51 6.61 -2.55 -2.35
C THR A 51 7.95 -2.09 -1.78
N LEU A 52 8.33 -0.82 -1.93
CA LEU A 52 9.64 -0.31 -1.51
C LEU A 52 9.66 -0.01 -0.01
N VAL A 53 9.68 -1.05 0.80
CA VAL A 53 9.70 -0.99 2.28
C VAL A 53 10.86 -1.78 2.91
N PHE A 54 11.81 -2.25 2.10
CA PHE A 54 13.14 -2.78 2.40
C PHE A 54 13.23 -4.09 3.19
N THR A 55 12.20 -4.52 3.94
CA THR A 55 12.21 -5.81 4.63
C THR A 55 10.96 -6.64 4.36
N PRO A 56 11.07 -7.98 4.33
CA PRO A 56 9.91 -8.88 4.16
C PRO A 56 8.84 -8.67 5.23
N GLU A 57 9.23 -8.37 6.46
CA GLU A 57 8.31 -8.11 7.58
C GLU A 57 7.51 -6.82 7.34
N ALA A 58 8.17 -5.75 6.88
CA ALA A 58 7.51 -4.50 6.56
C ALA A 58 6.54 -4.67 5.39
N LEU A 59 6.92 -5.42 4.35
CA LEU A 59 6.03 -5.72 3.23
C LEU A 59 4.85 -6.60 3.67
N ARG A 60 5.07 -7.58 4.53
CA ARG A 60 3.99 -8.40 5.08
C ARG A 60 3.04 -7.57 5.94
N HIS A 61 3.57 -6.66 6.77
CA HIS A 61 2.76 -5.73 7.55
C HIS A 61 1.91 -4.83 6.64
N LEU A 62 2.51 -4.22 5.63
CA LEU A 62 1.79 -3.39 4.66
C LEU A 62 0.68 -4.18 3.96
N ALA A 63 0.99 -5.40 3.50
CA ALA A 63 0.01 -6.29 2.88
C ALA A 63 -1.19 -6.59 3.79
N ASN A 64 -0.95 -6.77 5.09
CA ASN A 64 -2.01 -6.98 6.08
C ASN A 64 -2.87 -5.73 6.29
N GLN A 65 -2.29 -4.54 6.20
CA GLN A 65 -3.00 -3.29 6.43
C GLN A 65 -3.87 -2.88 5.24
N VAL A 66 -3.31 -2.92 4.03
CA VAL A 66 -3.98 -2.37 2.85
C VAL A 66 -4.57 -3.44 1.92
N GLY A 67 -4.12 -4.68 2.05
CA GLY A 67 -4.50 -5.80 1.17
C GLY A 67 -3.50 -5.98 0.02
N THR A 68 -3.19 -7.23 -0.31
CA THR A 68 -2.24 -7.58 -1.37
C THR A 68 -2.68 -7.12 -2.76
N SER A 69 -3.99 -6.92 -2.98
CA SER A 69 -4.53 -6.38 -4.24
C SER A 69 -4.19 -4.92 -4.49
N GLN A 70 -3.73 -4.20 -3.49
CA GLN A 70 -3.36 -2.78 -3.56
C GLN A 70 -1.85 -2.56 -3.71
N LEU A 71 -1.06 -3.64 -3.68
CA LEU A 71 0.40 -3.56 -3.75
C LEU A 71 0.90 -3.81 -5.17
N MET A 72 1.95 -3.10 -5.56
CA MET A 72 2.63 -3.31 -6.83
C MET A 72 4.13 -3.08 -6.68
N ILE A 73 4.92 -3.80 -7.47
CA ILE A 73 6.38 -3.68 -7.44
C ILE A 73 6.79 -2.23 -7.71
N GLY A 74 7.76 -1.74 -6.94
CA GLY A 74 8.40 -0.44 -7.14
C GLY A 74 9.91 -0.54 -6.92
N THR A 75 10.67 0.31 -7.59
CA THR A 75 12.14 0.31 -7.58
C THR A 75 12.75 1.63 -7.15
N ASP A 76 11.99 2.71 -7.21
CA ASP A 76 12.44 4.09 -6.95
C ASP A 76 13.62 4.52 -7.84
N GLN A 77 13.73 3.96 -9.06
CA GLN A 77 14.78 4.37 -10.00
C GLN A 77 14.66 5.86 -10.32
N PRO A 78 15.77 6.62 -10.39
CA PRO A 78 17.17 6.15 -10.46
C PRO A 78 17.93 6.10 -9.12
N ILE A 79 17.24 6.11 -7.99
CA ILE A 79 17.89 6.03 -6.68
C ILE A 79 18.60 4.67 -6.55
N PRO A 80 19.90 4.65 -6.21
CA PRO A 80 20.71 3.43 -6.22
C PRO A 80 20.51 2.61 -4.93
N TRP A 81 19.28 2.23 -4.63
CA TRP A 81 19.01 1.30 -3.54
C TRP A 81 19.63 -0.06 -3.82
N ASN A 82 20.37 -0.61 -2.87
CA ASN A 82 20.88 -1.97 -2.97
C ASN A 82 19.80 -2.97 -2.58
N LEU A 83 18.75 -3.04 -3.38
CA LEU A 83 17.60 -3.90 -3.17
C LEU A 83 17.29 -4.65 -4.47
N ASP A 84 17.13 -5.98 -4.35
CA ASP A 84 16.47 -6.78 -5.38
C ASP A 84 14.94 -6.71 -5.17
N PRO A 85 14.20 -5.93 -5.97
CA PRO A 85 12.77 -5.74 -5.75
C PRO A 85 11.96 -7.01 -6.00
N ILE A 86 12.44 -7.92 -6.85
CA ILE A 86 11.80 -9.21 -7.12
C ILE A 86 12.06 -10.15 -5.95
N GLY A 87 13.33 -10.32 -5.55
CA GLY A 87 13.73 -11.13 -4.41
C GLY A 87 13.01 -10.69 -3.14
N HIS A 88 12.90 -9.40 -2.89
CA HIS A 88 12.16 -8.83 -1.77
C HIS A 88 10.70 -9.33 -1.70
N ILE A 89 10.00 -9.37 -2.83
CA ILE A 89 8.63 -9.92 -2.89
C ILE A 89 8.65 -11.43 -2.69
N MET A 90 9.64 -12.14 -3.29
CA MET A 90 9.74 -13.60 -3.19
C MET A 90 10.06 -14.07 -1.78
N ASP A 91 10.85 -13.33 -1.02
CA ASP A 91 11.24 -13.63 0.36
C ASP A 91 10.13 -13.30 1.38
N THR A 92 9.15 -12.49 0.97
CA THR A 92 8.00 -12.19 1.82
C THR A 92 7.04 -13.39 1.87
N GLN A 93 6.45 -13.64 3.04
CA GLN A 93 5.45 -14.70 3.23
C GLN A 93 4.15 -14.37 2.49
N LEU A 94 4.13 -14.67 1.21
CA LEU A 94 3.01 -14.47 0.28
C LEU A 94 2.72 -15.77 -0.46
N THR A 95 1.46 -15.98 -0.80
CA THR A 95 1.06 -17.07 -1.71
C THR A 95 1.54 -16.78 -3.14
N ASN A 96 1.65 -17.81 -3.98
CA ASN A 96 2.02 -17.62 -5.38
C ASN A 96 1.06 -16.68 -6.13
N LYS A 97 -0.24 -16.73 -5.81
CA LYS A 97 -1.23 -15.82 -6.40
C LYS A 97 -0.96 -14.37 -6.02
N GLU A 98 -0.62 -14.11 -4.77
CA GLU A 98 -0.27 -12.77 -4.29
C GLU A 98 1.03 -12.28 -4.93
N ARG A 99 2.07 -13.11 -5.02
CA ARG A 99 3.33 -12.78 -5.70
C ARG A 99 3.10 -12.35 -7.15
N VAL A 100 2.35 -13.12 -7.91
CA VAL A 100 1.99 -12.78 -9.30
C VAL A 100 1.22 -11.45 -9.36
N ALA A 101 0.33 -11.21 -8.41
CA ALA A 101 -0.42 -9.96 -8.34
C ALA A 101 0.50 -8.76 -8.09
N LEU A 102 1.43 -8.85 -7.12
CA LEU A 102 2.37 -7.79 -6.78
C LEU A 102 3.38 -7.53 -7.90
N LEU A 103 3.90 -8.59 -8.54
CA LEU A 103 4.92 -8.49 -9.59
C LEU A 103 4.42 -7.85 -10.90
N GLY A 104 3.10 -7.77 -11.11
CA GLY A 104 2.59 -7.11 -12.31
C GLY A 104 1.07 -7.11 -12.45
N GLY A 105 0.38 -8.11 -11.91
CA GLY A 105 -1.07 -8.25 -12.07
C GLY A 105 -1.85 -7.03 -11.57
N ASN A 106 -1.46 -6.49 -10.43
CA ASN A 106 -2.10 -5.30 -9.84
C ASN A 106 -1.81 -4.04 -10.65
N ALA A 107 -0.56 -3.83 -11.09
CA ALA A 107 -0.20 -2.70 -11.95
C ALA A 107 -0.96 -2.75 -13.27
N LYS A 108 -1.02 -3.93 -13.91
CA LYS A 108 -1.81 -4.14 -15.13
C LYS A 108 -3.27 -3.72 -14.94
N ARG A 109 -3.90 -4.16 -13.86
CA ARG A 109 -5.29 -3.81 -13.53
C ARG A 109 -5.44 -2.32 -13.21
N ALA A 110 -4.55 -1.75 -12.40
CA ALA A 110 -4.61 -0.36 -11.98
C ALA A 110 -4.43 0.61 -13.15
N LEU A 111 -3.52 0.31 -14.07
CA LEU A 111 -3.19 1.14 -15.22
C LEU A 111 -4.07 0.84 -16.46
N GLY A 112 -4.91 -0.19 -16.40
CA GLY A 112 -5.76 -0.58 -17.51
C GLY A 112 -4.98 -1.14 -18.71
N ILE A 113 -3.80 -1.75 -18.46
CA ILE A 113 -2.96 -2.32 -19.50
C ILE A 113 -3.66 -3.57 -20.06
N LYS A 114 -4.03 -3.52 -21.33
CA LYS A 114 -4.56 -4.68 -22.05
C LYS A 114 -3.39 -5.60 -22.43
N THR A 115 -3.66 -6.91 -22.44
CA THR A 115 -2.70 -7.87 -22.97
C THR A 115 -2.58 -7.64 -24.47
N ILE A 116 -1.35 -7.51 -24.93
CA ILE A 116 -1.03 -7.48 -26.36
C ILE A 116 -1.18 -8.91 -26.90
#